data_25b6eaf6a8abbc186b4a0852a007f769
#
_entry.id   25b6eaf6a8abbc186b4a0852a007f769
#
_cell.length_a   1.000
_cell.length_b   1.000
_cell.length_c   1.000
_cell.angle_alpha   90.00
_cell.angle_beta   90.00
_cell.angle_gamma   90.00
#
_symmetry.space_group_name_H-M   'P 1'
#
loop_
_entity.id
_entity.type
_entity.pdbx_description
1 polymer ?
#
loop_
_entity_poly.entity_id
_entity_poly.type
_entity_poly.pdbx_seq_one_letter_code
_entity_poly.pdbx_strand_id
1 'polypeptide(L)'
;MKGIVLAGGSGTRLYPITKGISKQLMPIYDKPMVYYPISVLMLAGIRDILIISTPYDLPGFKRLLGDGSDYGVNFTYAEQPSPDGLAQAFTIGADFIGDECACLVLGDNIFHGNGFVPLLREAVRSAEEEGKATVFGYWVSDPQRYGVAEFDNEGNCLSIEEKPAEPKSNYAVVGLYFYPNKVVDIAHNIKPSARGEYEITTVNQHFLADGELKVQTLGRGFAWLDTGTHDSLSEASTYIEVLEKRQGLKVACLEDISYRQGWITEERMRELAQPMIKNQYGQYLLKVIEELKETGKPNLE
;
A
#
# COMPACT_ATOMS: atom_id res chain seq x y z
N MET A 1 -14.25 -3.80 -5.29
CA MET A 1 -12.79 -4.16 -5.19
C MET A 1 -12.40 -4.48 -3.76
N LYS A 2 -11.60 -5.49 -3.54
CA LYS A 2 -11.01 -5.87 -2.25
C LYS A 2 -9.56 -5.39 -2.13
N GLY A 3 -9.15 -4.97 -0.94
CA GLY A 3 -7.77 -4.54 -0.66
C GLY A 3 -6.99 -5.62 0.09
N ILE A 4 -5.72 -5.78 -0.22
CA ILE A 4 -4.80 -6.67 0.49
C ILE A 4 -3.57 -5.87 0.90
N VAL A 5 -3.24 -5.91 2.19
CA VAL A 5 -1.95 -5.44 2.71
C VAL A 5 -1.10 -6.66 3.02
N LEU A 6 -0.01 -6.85 2.27
CA LEU A 6 0.94 -7.92 2.55
C LEU A 6 2.01 -7.42 3.52
N ALA A 7 1.84 -7.77 4.77
CA ALA A 7 2.69 -7.37 5.90
C ALA A 7 3.45 -8.56 6.50
N GLY A 8 3.91 -9.45 5.64
CA GLY A 8 4.72 -10.62 5.98
C GLY A 8 6.22 -10.37 5.88
N GLY A 9 6.98 -11.46 5.95
CA GLY A 9 8.43 -11.46 5.80
C GLY A 9 9.20 -11.45 7.12
N SER A 10 10.43 -11.98 7.09
CA SER A 10 11.26 -12.18 8.29
C SER A 10 11.93 -10.90 8.82
N GLY A 11 11.95 -9.81 8.04
CA GLY A 11 12.57 -8.54 8.42
C GLY A 11 14.06 -8.61 8.76
N THR A 12 14.78 -9.65 8.35
CA THR A 12 16.17 -9.93 8.77
C THR A 12 17.16 -8.80 8.46
N ARG A 13 16.90 -8.01 7.43
CA ARG A 13 17.72 -6.84 7.08
C ARG A 13 17.68 -5.74 8.14
N LEU A 14 16.67 -5.75 9.02
CA LEU A 14 16.50 -4.79 10.13
C LEU A 14 16.84 -5.38 11.50
N TYR A 15 17.50 -6.55 11.55
CA TYR A 15 18.00 -7.07 12.82
C TYR A 15 19.00 -6.08 13.47
N PRO A 16 18.99 -5.95 14.81
CA PRO A 16 18.23 -6.76 15.78
C PRO A 16 16.79 -6.29 16.07
N ILE A 17 16.33 -5.15 15.53
CA ILE A 17 15.03 -4.54 15.89
C ILE A 17 13.87 -5.50 15.62
N THR A 18 13.84 -6.07 14.43
CA THR A 18 12.77 -6.98 13.98
C THR A 18 12.81 -8.39 14.59
N LYS A 19 13.69 -8.64 15.57
CA LYS A 19 13.60 -9.84 16.40
C LYS A 19 12.44 -9.79 17.40
N GLY A 20 11.99 -8.61 17.76
CA GLY A 20 10.97 -8.42 18.79
C GLY A 20 9.65 -7.85 18.28
N ILE A 21 9.64 -7.33 17.03
CA ILE A 21 8.47 -6.68 16.44
C ILE A 21 8.48 -6.84 14.93
N SER A 22 7.30 -7.02 14.34
CA SER A 22 7.13 -6.93 12.89
C SER A 22 7.62 -5.58 12.36
N LYS A 23 8.32 -5.59 11.22
CA LYS A 23 8.76 -4.37 10.54
C LYS A 23 7.62 -3.37 10.35
N GLN A 24 6.47 -3.84 9.89
CA GLN A 24 5.31 -3.01 9.56
C GLN A 24 4.58 -2.44 10.79
N LEU A 25 4.91 -2.92 12.00
CA LEU A 25 4.44 -2.34 13.27
C LEU A 25 5.41 -1.31 13.85
N MET A 26 6.59 -1.14 13.25
CA MET A 26 7.54 -0.11 13.66
C MET A 26 7.02 1.29 13.33
N PRO A 27 7.40 2.29 14.14
CA PRO A 27 6.97 3.67 13.89
C PRO A 27 7.66 4.26 12.65
N ILE A 28 6.88 4.96 11.84
CA ILE A 28 7.36 5.95 10.88
C ILE A 28 6.86 7.29 11.39
N TYR A 29 7.76 8.04 12.01
CA TYR A 29 7.50 9.28 12.73
C TYR A 29 6.48 9.08 13.88
N ASP A 30 5.20 9.36 13.68
CA ASP A 30 4.18 9.43 14.73
C ASP A 30 3.14 8.30 14.69
N LYS A 31 3.26 7.36 13.76
CA LYS A 31 2.31 6.25 13.60
C LYS A 31 2.98 4.96 13.08
N PRO A 32 2.34 3.79 13.26
CA PRO A 32 2.86 2.53 12.74
C PRO A 32 2.97 2.53 11.21
N MET A 33 4.02 1.91 10.68
CA MET A 33 4.29 1.82 9.24
C MET A 33 3.09 1.31 8.44
N VAL A 34 2.36 0.31 8.94
CA VAL A 34 1.22 -0.29 8.24
C VAL A 34 0.08 0.70 7.96
N TYR A 35 0.02 1.84 8.65
CA TYR A 35 -0.97 2.87 8.37
C TYR A 35 -0.81 3.47 6.98
N TYR A 36 0.43 3.57 6.48
CA TYR A 36 0.70 4.13 5.16
C TYR A 36 0.11 3.30 4.02
N PRO A 37 0.37 1.99 3.88
CA PRO A 37 -0.28 1.19 2.86
C PRO A 37 -1.80 1.06 3.07
N ILE A 38 -2.30 0.99 4.31
CA ILE A 38 -3.75 1.01 4.57
C ILE A 38 -4.36 2.32 4.05
N SER A 39 -3.72 3.46 4.29
CA SER A 39 -4.21 4.76 3.82
C SER A 39 -4.34 4.82 2.29
N VAL A 40 -3.44 4.17 1.55
CA VAL A 40 -3.52 4.08 0.07
C VAL A 40 -4.79 3.36 -0.37
N LEU A 41 -5.13 2.23 0.27
CA LEU A 41 -6.38 1.51 -0.01
C LEU A 41 -7.60 2.36 0.32
N MET A 42 -7.59 3.04 1.46
CA MET A 42 -8.68 3.93 1.86
C MET A 42 -8.84 5.11 0.92
N LEU A 43 -7.75 5.74 0.46
CA LEU A 43 -7.76 6.82 -0.54
C LEU A 43 -8.28 6.34 -1.90
N ALA A 44 -8.05 5.09 -2.26
CA ALA A 44 -8.64 4.45 -3.43
C ALA A 44 -10.14 4.16 -3.28
N GLY A 45 -10.72 4.36 -2.08
CA GLY A 45 -12.12 4.07 -1.77
C GLY A 45 -12.39 2.63 -1.34
N ILE A 46 -11.35 1.83 -1.09
CA ILE A 46 -11.46 0.42 -0.71
C ILE A 46 -11.68 0.31 0.80
N ARG A 47 -12.75 -0.39 1.20
CA ARG A 47 -13.15 -0.54 2.60
C ARG A 47 -12.99 -1.96 3.16
N ASP A 48 -13.06 -2.98 2.31
CA ASP A 48 -12.81 -4.37 2.71
C ASP A 48 -11.32 -4.67 2.51
N ILE A 49 -10.60 -4.88 3.61
CA ILE A 49 -9.13 -4.96 3.61
C ILE A 49 -8.67 -6.22 4.34
N LEU A 50 -7.91 -7.06 3.65
CA LEU A 50 -7.25 -8.24 4.20
C LEU A 50 -5.81 -7.89 4.59
N ILE A 51 -5.47 -8.10 5.86
CA ILE A 51 -4.09 -7.99 6.36
C ILE A 51 -3.49 -9.39 6.39
N ILE A 52 -2.47 -9.62 5.57
CA ILE A 52 -1.73 -10.89 5.53
C ILE A 52 -0.39 -10.69 6.25
N SER A 53 -0.12 -11.52 7.25
CA SER A 53 1.14 -11.45 8.01
C SER A 53 1.59 -12.84 8.47
N THR A 54 2.77 -12.92 9.10
CA THR A 54 3.24 -14.16 9.69
C THR A 54 2.34 -14.59 10.85
N PRO A 55 2.23 -15.89 11.17
CA PRO A 55 1.47 -16.36 12.34
C PRO A 55 1.95 -15.71 13.65
N TYR A 56 3.25 -15.41 13.75
CA TYR A 56 3.85 -14.78 14.93
C TYR A 56 3.42 -13.31 15.09
N ASP A 57 3.39 -12.54 14.00
CA ASP A 57 3.13 -11.10 14.03
C ASP A 57 1.65 -10.73 13.95
N LEU A 58 0.81 -11.59 13.36
CA LEU A 58 -0.60 -11.33 13.11
C LEU A 58 -1.39 -10.88 14.36
N PRO A 59 -1.16 -11.43 15.57
CA PRO A 59 -1.80 -10.94 16.79
C PRO A 59 -1.49 -9.47 17.10
N GLY A 60 -0.32 -8.96 16.70
CA GLY A 60 0.06 -7.55 16.83
C GLY A 60 -0.81 -6.64 15.96
N PHE A 61 -1.02 -7.03 14.70
CA PHE A 61 -1.91 -6.30 13.78
C PHE A 61 -3.36 -6.30 14.26
N LYS A 62 -3.87 -7.45 14.73
CA LYS A 62 -5.23 -7.54 15.30
C LYS A 62 -5.42 -6.63 16.50
N ARG A 63 -4.43 -6.52 17.39
CA ARG A 63 -4.50 -5.59 18.54
C ARG A 63 -4.46 -4.13 18.11
N LEU A 64 -3.66 -3.79 17.07
CA LEU A 64 -3.51 -2.43 16.59
C LEU A 64 -4.74 -1.93 15.84
N LEU A 65 -5.28 -2.75 14.94
CA LEU A 65 -6.24 -2.33 13.92
C LEU A 65 -7.69 -2.74 14.26
N GLY A 66 -7.88 -3.71 15.18
CA GLY A 66 -9.20 -4.22 15.52
C GLY A 66 -9.92 -4.88 14.33
N ASP A 67 -11.20 -4.65 14.22
CA ASP A 67 -12.03 -5.09 13.10
C ASP A 67 -12.19 -4.02 11.99
N GLY A 68 -11.64 -2.82 12.19
CA GLY A 68 -11.71 -1.71 11.25
C GLY A 68 -12.87 -0.76 11.47
N SER A 69 -13.81 -1.07 12.38
CA SER A 69 -14.98 -0.23 12.66
C SER A 69 -14.60 1.18 13.12
N ASP A 70 -13.44 1.34 13.77
CA ASP A 70 -12.88 2.63 14.18
C ASP A 70 -12.61 3.55 12.97
N TYR A 71 -12.34 2.98 11.82
CA TYR A 71 -12.01 3.69 10.58
C TYR A 71 -13.12 3.58 9.52
N GLY A 72 -14.28 3.01 9.85
CA GLY A 72 -15.35 2.78 8.90
C GLY A 72 -14.98 1.83 7.75
N VAL A 73 -14.03 0.93 7.98
CA VAL A 73 -13.58 -0.14 7.08
C VAL A 73 -13.79 -1.50 7.74
N ASN A 74 -13.56 -2.59 7.01
CA ASN A 74 -13.62 -3.96 7.53
C ASN A 74 -12.24 -4.61 7.38
N PHE A 75 -11.57 -4.90 8.49
CA PHE A 75 -10.33 -5.65 8.48
C PHE A 75 -10.58 -7.15 8.64
N THR A 76 -10.02 -7.92 7.72
CA THR A 76 -9.90 -9.38 7.80
C THR A 76 -8.43 -9.74 7.90
N TYR A 77 -8.13 -10.91 8.45
CA TYR A 77 -6.75 -11.30 8.77
C TYR A 77 -6.47 -12.71 8.28
N ALA A 78 -5.34 -12.90 7.60
CA ALA A 78 -4.87 -14.21 7.17
C ALA A 78 -3.37 -14.40 7.46
N GLU A 79 -2.97 -15.66 7.61
CA GLU A 79 -1.60 -16.03 7.88
C GLU A 79 -0.86 -16.39 6.58
N GLN A 80 0.37 -15.87 6.46
CA GLN A 80 1.36 -16.34 5.50
C GLN A 80 2.45 -17.09 6.27
N PRO A 81 2.41 -18.42 6.32
CA PRO A 81 3.36 -19.20 7.13
C PRO A 81 4.80 -19.12 6.63
N SER A 82 4.99 -18.95 5.32
CA SER A 82 6.29 -18.85 4.65
C SER A 82 6.28 -17.73 3.62
N PRO A 83 7.37 -16.94 3.49
CA PRO A 83 7.45 -15.82 2.55
C PRO A 83 7.78 -16.31 1.12
N ASP A 84 6.90 -17.09 0.53
CA ASP A 84 7.13 -17.79 -0.75
C ASP A 84 6.89 -16.89 -1.97
N GLY A 85 6.74 -15.57 -1.78
CA GLY A 85 6.60 -14.58 -2.84
C GLY A 85 5.34 -13.72 -2.73
N LEU A 86 5.31 -12.60 -3.46
CA LEU A 86 4.24 -11.61 -3.35
C LEU A 86 2.93 -12.10 -3.96
N ALA A 87 2.98 -12.89 -5.04
CA ALA A 87 1.78 -13.41 -5.69
C ALA A 87 0.98 -14.38 -4.81
N GLN A 88 1.62 -14.97 -3.78
CA GLN A 88 0.93 -15.81 -2.79
C GLN A 88 -0.19 -15.07 -2.04
N ALA A 89 -0.14 -13.73 -1.98
CA ALA A 89 -1.20 -12.93 -1.39
C ALA A 89 -2.57 -13.19 -2.03
N PHE A 90 -2.63 -13.48 -3.33
CA PHE A 90 -3.89 -13.75 -4.05
C PHE A 90 -4.38 -15.17 -3.82
N THR A 91 -3.50 -16.14 -3.62
CA THR A 91 -3.90 -17.52 -3.29
C THR A 91 -4.37 -17.63 -1.84
N ILE A 92 -3.70 -16.94 -0.90
CA ILE A 92 -4.13 -16.86 0.50
C ILE A 92 -5.45 -16.08 0.62
N GLY A 93 -5.59 -15.01 -0.15
CA GLY A 93 -6.76 -14.13 -0.14
C GLY A 93 -7.90 -14.57 -1.06
N ALA A 94 -7.83 -15.73 -1.72
CA ALA A 94 -8.79 -16.13 -2.75
C ALA A 94 -10.25 -16.09 -2.27
N ASP A 95 -10.55 -16.68 -1.12
CA ASP A 95 -11.90 -16.69 -0.53
C ASP A 95 -12.37 -15.28 -0.13
N PHE A 96 -11.45 -14.42 0.33
CA PHE A 96 -11.75 -13.02 0.67
C PHE A 96 -12.02 -12.19 -0.58
N ILE A 97 -11.27 -12.39 -1.65
CA ILE A 97 -11.44 -11.69 -2.94
C ILE A 97 -12.77 -12.12 -3.56
N GLY A 98 -13.10 -13.41 -3.53
CA GLY A 98 -14.28 -13.94 -4.22
C GLY A 98 -14.27 -13.59 -5.71
N ASP A 99 -15.37 -13.01 -6.19
CA ASP A 99 -15.54 -12.62 -7.60
C ASP A 99 -15.13 -11.14 -7.87
N GLU A 100 -14.56 -10.43 -6.88
CA GLU A 100 -14.21 -9.03 -7.01
C GLU A 100 -12.80 -8.81 -7.57
N CYS A 101 -12.53 -7.59 -8.06
CA CYS A 101 -11.18 -7.13 -8.35
C CYS A 101 -10.38 -6.96 -7.06
N ALA A 102 -9.04 -7.04 -7.15
CA ALA A 102 -8.16 -6.95 -6.01
C ALA A 102 -7.10 -5.85 -6.17
N CYS A 103 -6.85 -5.12 -5.08
CA CYS A 103 -5.70 -4.24 -4.94
C CYS A 103 -4.73 -4.84 -3.92
N LEU A 104 -3.46 -5.03 -4.29
CA LEU A 104 -2.39 -5.43 -3.40
C LEU A 104 -1.47 -4.25 -3.14
N VAL A 105 -1.19 -3.98 -1.86
CA VAL A 105 -0.16 -3.03 -1.44
C VAL A 105 0.81 -3.71 -0.48
N LEU A 106 2.10 -3.43 -0.64
CA LEU A 106 3.12 -3.97 0.25
C LEU A 106 3.14 -3.18 1.56
N GLY A 107 3.14 -3.90 2.67
CA GLY A 107 2.99 -3.36 4.03
C GLY A 107 4.12 -2.44 4.50
N ASP A 108 5.20 -2.36 3.74
CA ASP A 108 6.40 -1.57 4.02
C ASP A 108 6.65 -0.45 3.00
N ASN A 109 5.69 -0.19 2.11
CA ASN A 109 5.78 0.88 1.13
C ASN A 109 5.03 2.12 1.59
N ILE A 110 5.66 3.27 1.44
CA ILE A 110 5.11 4.58 1.74
C ILE A 110 4.99 5.35 0.44
N PHE A 111 3.80 5.89 0.17
CA PHE A 111 3.53 6.72 -0.98
C PHE A 111 3.05 8.08 -0.52
N HIS A 112 3.61 9.13 -1.13
CA HIS A 112 3.13 10.50 -0.93
C HIS A 112 3.36 11.33 -2.20
N GLY A 113 2.36 12.10 -2.60
CA GLY A 113 2.47 12.99 -3.75
C GLY A 113 1.14 13.61 -4.13
N ASN A 114 1.20 14.81 -4.68
CA ASN A 114 0.02 15.52 -5.17
C ASN A 114 -0.59 14.79 -6.38
N GLY A 115 -1.91 14.74 -6.46
CA GLY A 115 -2.63 14.05 -7.53
C GLY A 115 -2.67 12.53 -7.37
N PHE A 116 -2.37 11.98 -6.20
CA PHE A 116 -2.36 10.54 -6.00
C PHE A 116 -3.76 9.92 -6.01
N VAL A 117 -4.75 10.57 -5.38
CA VAL A 117 -6.13 10.07 -5.32
C VAL A 117 -6.75 9.86 -6.71
N PRO A 118 -6.67 10.80 -7.67
CA PRO A 118 -7.10 10.56 -9.04
C PRO A 118 -6.44 9.35 -9.71
N LEU A 119 -5.13 9.13 -9.52
CA LEU A 119 -4.41 7.98 -10.07
C LEU A 119 -4.92 6.66 -9.48
N LEU A 120 -5.17 6.62 -8.17
CA LEU A 120 -5.73 5.44 -7.51
C LEU A 120 -7.13 5.10 -8.01
N ARG A 121 -8.00 6.10 -8.15
CA ARG A 121 -9.37 5.93 -8.68
C ARG A 121 -9.38 5.47 -10.13
N GLU A 122 -8.47 5.98 -10.94
CA GLU A 122 -8.31 5.52 -12.32
C GLU A 122 -7.86 4.06 -12.37
N ALA A 123 -6.95 3.63 -11.47
CA ALA A 123 -6.53 2.25 -11.38
C ALA A 123 -7.68 1.31 -10.96
N VAL A 124 -8.52 1.74 -10.00
CA VAL A 124 -9.75 1.01 -9.62
C VAL A 124 -10.67 0.88 -10.82
N ARG A 125 -10.98 1.99 -11.51
CA ARG A 125 -11.85 2.00 -12.70
C ARG A 125 -11.31 1.09 -13.80
N SER A 126 -10.00 1.15 -14.05
CA SER A 126 -9.36 0.30 -15.06
C SER A 126 -9.54 -1.18 -14.79
N ALA A 127 -9.42 -1.61 -13.52
CA ALA A 127 -9.61 -3.01 -13.15
C ALA A 127 -11.08 -3.44 -13.21
N GLU A 128 -12.00 -2.60 -12.69
CA GLU A 128 -13.43 -2.97 -12.56
C GLU A 128 -14.22 -2.81 -13.87
N GLU A 129 -13.94 -1.76 -14.66
CA GLU A 129 -14.73 -1.46 -15.86
C GLU A 129 -14.05 -1.90 -17.16
N GLU A 130 -12.70 -1.86 -17.23
CA GLU A 130 -11.97 -2.18 -18.45
C GLU A 130 -11.33 -3.58 -18.43
N GLY A 131 -11.33 -4.26 -17.28
CA GLY A 131 -10.69 -5.56 -17.12
C GLY A 131 -9.17 -5.51 -17.25
N LYS A 132 -8.53 -4.37 -16.98
CA LYS A 132 -7.10 -4.16 -17.11
C LYS A 132 -6.41 -3.99 -15.76
N ALA A 133 -5.28 -4.67 -15.60
CA ALA A 133 -4.39 -4.46 -14.47
C ALA A 133 -3.70 -3.10 -14.57
N THR A 134 -3.44 -2.48 -13.40
CA THR A 134 -2.62 -1.27 -13.30
C THR A 134 -1.53 -1.46 -12.27
N VAL A 135 -0.29 -1.17 -12.67
CA VAL A 135 0.88 -1.10 -11.80
C VAL A 135 1.51 0.28 -11.92
N PHE A 136 2.36 0.66 -10.96
CA PHE A 136 2.97 1.98 -10.93
C PHE A 136 4.48 1.89 -11.11
N GLY A 137 5.01 2.72 -12.02
CA GLY A 137 6.42 2.88 -12.28
C GLY A 137 6.97 4.13 -11.60
N TYR A 138 8.07 4.00 -10.86
CA TYR A 138 8.76 5.11 -10.21
C TYR A 138 10.23 5.15 -10.62
N TRP A 139 10.72 6.33 -10.97
CA TRP A 139 12.10 6.52 -11.42
C TRP A 139 13.07 6.41 -10.23
N VAL A 140 14.01 5.47 -10.32
CA VAL A 140 15.02 5.21 -9.29
C VAL A 140 16.43 5.23 -9.89
N SER A 141 17.44 5.42 -9.03
CA SER A 141 18.86 5.39 -9.43
C SER A 141 19.44 3.97 -9.46
N ASP A 142 18.80 3.00 -8.79
CA ASP A 142 19.27 1.63 -8.59
C ASP A 142 18.19 0.59 -8.99
N PRO A 143 17.72 0.62 -10.26
CA PRO A 143 16.58 -0.18 -10.73
C PRO A 143 16.78 -1.70 -10.60
N GLN A 144 18.02 -2.19 -10.61
CA GLN A 144 18.35 -3.62 -10.50
C GLN A 144 17.85 -4.29 -9.20
N ARG A 145 17.39 -3.51 -8.23
CA ARG A 145 16.83 -4.04 -6.97
C ARG A 145 15.38 -4.45 -7.07
N TYR A 146 14.68 -4.05 -8.14
CA TYR A 146 13.22 -4.09 -8.28
C TYR A 146 12.80 -4.81 -9.56
N GLY A 147 11.50 -5.04 -9.71
CA GLY A 147 10.93 -5.28 -11.03
C GLY A 147 11.07 -4.02 -11.88
N VAL A 148 11.53 -4.13 -13.11
CA VAL A 148 11.82 -2.98 -13.99
C VAL A 148 10.91 -3.02 -15.19
N ALA A 149 10.18 -1.92 -15.47
CA ALA A 149 9.35 -1.76 -16.65
C ALA A 149 10.11 -1.05 -17.76
N GLU A 150 10.05 -1.60 -18.98
CA GLU A 150 10.57 -1.00 -20.21
C GLU A 150 9.43 -0.35 -21.01
N PHE A 151 9.66 0.81 -21.59
CA PHE A 151 8.68 1.55 -22.37
C PHE A 151 9.17 1.86 -23.77
N ASP A 152 8.23 1.93 -24.74
CA ASP A 152 8.48 2.51 -26.05
C ASP A 152 8.44 4.06 -25.99
N ASN A 153 8.65 4.68 -27.16
CA ASN A 153 8.62 6.14 -27.31
C ASN A 153 7.22 6.74 -27.10
N GLU A 154 6.16 5.91 -27.14
CA GLU A 154 4.76 6.29 -26.97
C GLU A 154 4.31 6.11 -25.51
N GLY A 155 5.17 5.50 -24.66
CA GLY A 155 4.89 5.24 -23.25
C GLY A 155 4.17 3.92 -22.97
N ASN A 156 4.07 3.02 -23.96
CA ASN A 156 3.52 1.68 -23.76
C ASN A 156 4.58 0.78 -23.11
N CYS A 157 4.14 -0.04 -22.16
CA CYS A 157 5.02 -1.02 -21.51
C CYS A 157 5.37 -2.16 -22.50
N LEU A 158 6.65 -2.37 -22.76
CA LEU A 158 7.16 -3.43 -23.64
C LEU A 158 7.52 -4.70 -22.87
N SER A 159 8.12 -4.54 -21.69
CA SER A 159 8.52 -5.67 -20.87
C SER A 159 8.57 -5.28 -19.39
N ILE A 160 8.44 -6.30 -18.51
CA ILE A 160 8.72 -6.18 -17.07
C ILE A 160 9.63 -7.33 -16.69
N GLU A 161 10.78 -7.01 -16.07
CA GLU A 161 11.78 -8.00 -15.65
C GLU A 161 12.06 -7.88 -14.16
N GLU A 162 12.07 -9.02 -13.44
CA GLU A 162 12.37 -9.05 -12.01
C GLU A 162 13.87 -8.97 -11.77
N LYS A 163 14.30 -7.91 -11.08
CA LYS A 163 15.70 -7.69 -10.67
C LYS A 163 16.72 -7.99 -11.76
N PRO A 164 16.59 -7.36 -12.96
CA PRO A 164 17.46 -7.62 -14.06
C PRO A 164 18.91 -7.21 -13.73
N ALA A 165 19.90 -8.01 -14.17
CA ALA A 165 21.32 -7.66 -14.03
C ALA A 165 21.66 -6.41 -14.86
N GLU A 166 21.03 -6.25 -16.01
CA GLU A 166 21.14 -5.10 -16.91
C GLU A 166 19.75 -4.48 -17.13
N PRO A 167 19.36 -3.51 -16.29
CA PRO A 167 18.03 -2.90 -16.41
C PRO A 167 17.86 -2.11 -17.71
N LYS A 168 16.74 -2.32 -18.40
CA LYS A 168 16.42 -1.62 -19.64
C LYS A 168 15.87 -0.20 -19.43
N SER A 169 15.51 0.13 -18.21
CA SER A 169 15.06 1.46 -17.81
C SER A 169 15.35 1.72 -16.34
N ASN A 170 15.10 2.95 -15.88
CA ASN A 170 15.13 3.32 -14.45
C ASN A 170 13.77 3.25 -13.77
N TYR A 171 12.72 2.75 -14.43
CA TYR A 171 11.40 2.67 -13.84
C TYR A 171 11.21 1.38 -13.05
N ALA A 172 11.31 1.48 -11.72
CA ALA A 172 10.95 0.40 -10.81
C ALA A 172 9.44 0.25 -10.71
N VAL A 173 8.93 -0.98 -10.77
CA VAL A 173 7.54 -1.28 -10.45
C VAL A 173 7.42 -1.30 -8.93
N VAL A 174 6.63 -0.38 -8.39
CA VAL A 174 6.48 -0.20 -6.95
C VAL A 174 5.46 -1.17 -6.36
N GLY A 175 5.45 -1.31 -5.04
CA GLY A 175 4.62 -2.28 -4.32
C GLY A 175 3.13 -1.90 -4.20
N LEU A 176 2.51 -1.52 -5.31
CA LEU A 176 1.09 -1.17 -5.42
C LEU A 176 0.53 -1.67 -6.74
N TYR A 177 -0.48 -2.54 -6.68
CA TYR A 177 -0.98 -3.30 -7.82
C TYR A 177 -2.50 -3.36 -7.79
N PHE A 178 -3.15 -3.07 -8.91
CA PHE A 178 -4.59 -3.20 -9.11
C PHE A 178 -4.87 -4.22 -10.19
N TYR A 179 -5.70 -5.21 -9.89
CA TYR A 179 -5.95 -6.33 -10.80
C TYR A 179 -7.44 -6.64 -10.93
N PRO A 180 -7.89 -7.02 -12.15
CA PRO A 180 -9.14 -7.74 -12.34
C PRO A 180 -9.13 -9.08 -11.59
N ASN A 181 -10.31 -9.65 -11.35
CA ASN A 181 -10.47 -10.91 -10.60
C ASN A 181 -9.62 -12.06 -11.11
N LYS A 182 -9.36 -12.15 -12.42
CA LYS A 182 -8.52 -13.22 -13.02
C LYS A 182 -7.12 -13.34 -12.42
N VAL A 183 -6.67 -12.37 -11.63
CA VAL A 183 -5.40 -12.44 -10.89
C VAL A 183 -5.32 -13.66 -9.97
N VAL A 184 -6.46 -14.09 -9.41
CA VAL A 184 -6.53 -15.26 -8.53
C VAL A 184 -6.15 -16.52 -9.29
N ASP A 185 -6.74 -16.72 -10.48
CA ASP A 185 -6.42 -17.87 -11.33
C ASP A 185 -4.97 -17.82 -11.82
N ILE A 186 -4.49 -16.66 -12.24
CA ILE A 186 -3.09 -16.50 -12.65
C ILE A 186 -2.16 -16.88 -11.49
N ALA A 187 -2.39 -16.34 -10.27
CA ALA A 187 -1.56 -16.61 -9.11
C ALA A 187 -1.54 -18.08 -8.69
N HIS A 188 -2.65 -18.80 -8.89
CA HIS A 188 -2.71 -20.25 -8.65
C HIS A 188 -1.89 -21.08 -9.65
N ASN A 189 -1.71 -20.59 -10.88
CA ASN A 189 -1.12 -21.35 -11.96
C ASN A 189 0.34 -20.99 -12.28
N ILE A 190 0.88 -19.87 -11.75
CA ILE A 190 2.30 -19.54 -11.91
C ILE A 190 3.18 -20.53 -11.13
N LYS A 191 4.41 -20.70 -11.61
CA LYS A 191 5.43 -21.53 -10.95
C LYS A 191 6.42 -20.64 -10.21
N PRO A 192 7.03 -21.15 -9.13
CA PRO A 192 8.12 -20.45 -8.46
C PRO A 192 9.25 -20.14 -9.45
N SER A 193 9.86 -18.96 -9.31
CA SER A 193 11.05 -18.57 -10.05
C SER A 193 12.28 -19.38 -9.65
N ALA A 194 13.42 -19.14 -10.31
CA ALA A 194 14.71 -19.71 -9.92
C ALA A 194 15.13 -19.36 -8.47
N ARG A 195 14.51 -18.32 -7.87
CA ARG A 195 14.70 -17.93 -6.47
C ARG A 195 13.78 -18.71 -5.50
N GLY A 196 12.87 -19.53 -6.02
CA GLY A 196 11.88 -20.26 -5.25
C GLY A 196 10.66 -19.42 -4.85
N GLU A 197 10.48 -18.22 -5.43
CA GLU A 197 9.41 -17.30 -5.09
C GLU A 197 8.32 -17.26 -6.18
N TYR A 198 7.04 -17.16 -5.76
CA TYR A 198 5.92 -16.83 -6.64
C TYR A 198 5.93 -15.33 -6.93
N GLU A 199 6.58 -14.96 -8.05
CA GLU A 199 6.87 -13.57 -8.37
C GLU A 199 5.64 -12.81 -8.85
N ILE A 200 5.44 -11.62 -8.30
CA ILE A 200 4.42 -10.69 -8.79
C ILE A 200 4.72 -10.22 -10.23
N THR A 201 5.99 -10.15 -10.58
CA THR A 201 6.45 -9.83 -11.95
C THR A 201 5.92 -10.84 -12.97
N THR A 202 5.85 -12.14 -12.62
CA THR A 202 5.26 -13.16 -13.48
C THR A 202 3.76 -12.90 -13.70
N VAL A 203 3.04 -12.50 -12.65
CA VAL A 203 1.63 -12.10 -12.77
C VAL A 203 1.49 -10.91 -13.73
N ASN A 204 2.31 -9.88 -13.58
CA ASN A 204 2.30 -8.70 -14.46
C ASN A 204 2.60 -9.08 -15.90
N GLN A 205 3.53 -10.03 -16.14
CA GLN A 205 3.87 -10.52 -17.48
C GLN A 205 2.69 -11.23 -18.16
N HIS A 206 1.85 -11.95 -17.41
CA HIS A 206 0.62 -12.53 -17.95
C HIS A 206 -0.35 -11.45 -18.45
N PHE A 207 -0.61 -10.42 -17.63
CA PHE A 207 -1.46 -9.30 -18.04
C PHE A 207 -0.86 -8.53 -19.23
N LEU A 208 0.47 -8.36 -19.26
CA LEU A 208 1.16 -7.69 -20.37
C LEU A 208 1.02 -8.47 -21.67
N ALA A 209 1.20 -9.80 -21.62
CA ALA A 209 1.07 -10.67 -22.79
C ALA A 209 -0.36 -10.66 -23.39
N ASP A 210 -1.37 -10.50 -22.54
CA ASP A 210 -2.78 -10.39 -22.95
C ASP A 210 -3.16 -8.97 -23.43
N GLY A 211 -2.24 -7.98 -23.35
CA GLY A 211 -2.52 -6.58 -23.67
C GLY A 211 -3.40 -5.87 -22.63
N GLU A 212 -3.45 -6.39 -21.41
CA GLU A 212 -4.32 -5.95 -20.32
C GLU A 212 -3.54 -5.35 -19.14
N LEU A 213 -2.31 -4.90 -19.35
CA LEU A 213 -1.50 -4.22 -18.35
C LEU A 213 -1.32 -2.74 -18.69
N LYS A 214 -1.66 -1.89 -17.73
CA LYS A 214 -1.31 -0.46 -17.73
C LYS A 214 -0.16 -0.23 -16.74
N VAL A 215 0.83 0.56 -17.14
CA VAL A 215 1.86 1.06 -16.22
C VAL A 215 1.69 2.58 -16.11
N GLN A 216 1.28 3.05 -14.93
CA GLN A 216 1.19 4.48 -14.65
C GLN A 216 2.49 4.95 -14.01
N THR A 217 3.11 6.00 -14.54
CA THR A 217 4.34 6.55 -13.96
C THR A 217 4.03 7.58 -12.88
N LEU A 218 4.64 7.41 -11.72
CA LEU A 218 4.65 8.42 -10.67
C LEU A 218 5.71 9.47 -11.01
N GLY A 219 5.25 10.70 -11.26
CA GLY A 219 6.08 11.79 -11.73
C GLY A 219 6.96 12.42 -10.64
N ARG A 220 7.71 13.46 -11.00
CA ARG A 220 8.47 14.27 -10.04
C ARG A 220 7.53 14.91 -9.04
N GLY A 221 7.88 14.88 -7.78
CA GLY A 221 7.04 15.34 -6.68
C GLY A 221 6.33 14.21 -5.94
N PHE A 222 6.33 12.99 -6.48
CA PHE A 222 6.01 11.80 -5.71
C PHE A 222 7.22 11.34 -4.91
N ALA A 223 6.95 10.86 -3.70
CA ALA A 223 7.87 10.08 -2.90
C ALA A 223 7.33 8.65 -2.79
N TRP A 224 8.14 7.70 -3.21
CA TRP A 224 7.99 6.28 -2.89
C TRP A 224 9.19 5.86 -2.06
N LEU A 225 8.93 5.35 -0.86
CA LEU A 225 9.96 4.96 0.09
C LEU A 225 9.78 3.48 0.43
N ASP A 226 10.79 2.68 0.13
CA ASP A 226 10.90 1.32 0.62
C ASP A 226 11.67 1.35 1.95
N THR A 227 11.09 0.85 3.01
CA THR A 227 11.71 0.88 4.34
C THR A 227 12.54 -0.37 4.61
N GLY A 228 13.30 -0.85 3.61
CA GLY A 228 14.00 -2.13 3.61
C GLY A 228 15.28 -2.20 4.42
N THR A 229 15.87 -1.06 4.79
CA THR A 229 17.14 -0.94 5.53
C THR A 229 16.99 0.02 6.71
N HIS A 230 17.96 0.04 7.65
CA HIS A 230 17.95 1.00 8.76
C HIS A 230 17.98 2.45 8.26
N ASP A 231 18.79 2.71 7.22
CA ASP A 231 18.90 4.05 6.63
C ASP A 231 17.59 4.49 5.98
N SER A 232 16.99 3.65 5.11
CA SER A 232 15.73 3.97 4.44
C SER A 232 14.55 4.11 5.42
N LEU A 233 14.56 3.37 6.54
CA LEU A 233 13.58 3.52 7.62
C LEU A 233 13.71 4.89 8.31
N SER A 234 14.94 5.33 8.59
CA SER A 234 15.24 6.62 9.20
C SER A 234 14.89 7.77 8.25
N GLU A 235 15.26 7.65 6.98
CA GLU A 235 14.94 8.63 5.93
C GLU A 235 13.43 8.80 5.75
N ALA A 236 12.68 7.69 5.71
CA ALA A 236 11.23 7.73 5.61
C ALA A 236 10.60 8.45 6.81
N SER A 237 11.06 8.16 8.03
CA SER A 237 10.57 8.83 9.24
C SER A 237 10.89 10.33 9.22
N THR A 238 12.10 10.71 8.82
CA THR A 238 12.51 12.11 8.68
C THR A 238 11.70 12.85 7.61
N TYR A 239 11.48 12.21 6.46
CA TYR A 239 10.68 12.78 5.37
C TYR A 239 9.26 13.12 5.84
N ILE A 240 8.57 12.17 6.48
CA ILE A 240 7.21 12.36 6.99
C ILE A 240 7.19 13.45 8.08
N GLU A 241 8.16 13.44 9.01
CA GLU A 241 8.28 14.44 10.06
C GLU A 241 8.37 15.86 9.48
N VAL A 242 9.26 16.08 8.53
CA VAL A 242 9.47 17.40 7.91
C VAL A 242 8.21 17.85 7.18
N LEU A 243 7.58 16.94 6.43
CA LEU A 243 6.38 17.26 5.66
C LEU A 243 5.22 17.67 6.57
N GLU A 244 4.89 16.83 7.56
CA GLU A 244 3.79 17.08 8.50
C GLU A 244 4.02 18.36 9.33
N LYS A 245 5.25 18.61 9.78
CA LYS A 245 5.58 19.84 10.52
C LYS A 245 5.45 21.11 9.65
N ARG A 246 5.74 21.01 8.35
CA ARG A 246 5.64 22.17 7.44
C ARG A 246 4.22 22.46 7.03
N GLN A 247 3.43 21.45 6.73
CA GLN A 247 2.06 21.61 6.25
C GLN A 247 1.04 21.71 7.40
N GLY A 248 1.35 21.14 8.57
CA GLY A 248 0.38 21.01 9.65
C GLY A 248 -0.73 20.00 9.34
N LEU A 249 -0.54 19.17 8.31
CA LEU A 249 -1.41 18.08 7.89
C LEU A 249 -0.69 16.75 8.09
N LYS A 250 -1.43 15.69 8.45
CA LYS A 250 -0.86 14.37 8.64
C LYS A 250 -0.94 13.53 7.37
N VAL A 251 0.13 12.81 7.09
CA VAL A 251 0.16 11.78 6.03
C VAL A 251 -0.34 10.47 6.63
N ALA A 252 -1.19 9.74 5.90
CA ALA A 252 -1.69 8.44 6.31
C ALA A 252 -2.40 8.42 7.69
N CYS A 253 -3.11 9.47 8.03
CA CYS A 253 -3.99 9.51 9.19
C CYS A 253 -5.31 8.83 8.82
N LEU A 254 -5.51 7.59 9.27
CA LEU A 254 -6.67 6.78 8.87
C LEU A 254 -7.99 7.40 9.31
N GLU A 255 -8.03 8.00 10.50
CA GLU A 255 -9.18 8.68 11.06
C GLU A 255 -9.57 9.91 10.22
N ASP A 256 -8.57 10.70 9.80
CA ASP A 256 -8.78 11.89 8.96
C ASP A 256 -9.36 11.49 7.59
N ILE A 257 -8.75 10.48 6.93
CA ILE A 257 -9.23 9.95 5.65
C ILE A 257 -10.68 9.45 5.79
N SER A 258 -10.98 8.68 6.83
CA SER A 258 -12.31 8.14 7.10
C SER A 258 -13.35 9.23 7.31
N TYR A 259 -13.01 10.25 8.09
CA TYR A 259 -13.91 11.35 8.38
C TYR A 259 -14.18 12.20 7.12
N ARG A 260 -13.14 12.53 6.34
CA ARG A 260 -13.29 13.27 5.07
C ARG A 260 -14.06 12.49 4.01
N GLN A 261 -14.00 11.16 4.03
CA GLN A 261 -14.78 10.28 3.17
C GLN A 261 -16.23 10.07 3.68
N GLY A 262 -16.56 10.57 4.87
CA GLY A 262 -17.88 10.38 5.48
C GLY A 262 -18.12 8.94 5.97
N TRP A 263 -17.06 8.16 6.21
CA TRP A 263 -17.18 6.79 6.70
C TRP A 263 -17.35 6.68 8.21
N ILE A 264 -16.89 7.70 8.94
CA ILE A 264 -17.14 7.88 10.37
C ILE A 264 -17.78 9.22 10.66
N THR A 265 -18.56 9.31 11.75
CA THR A 265 -19.21 10.55 12.18
C THR A 265 -18.26 11.45 12.98
N GLU A 266 -18.67 12.72 13.19
CA GLU A 266 -17.93 13.64 14.08
C GLU A 266 -17.82 13.08 15.50
N GLU A 267 -18.92 12.50 16.02
CA GLU A 267 -18.94 11.91 17.35
C GLU A 267 -17.88 10.82 17.46
N ARG A 268 -17.80 9.94 16.43
CA ARG A 268 -16.79 8.88 16.40
C ARG A 268 -15.37 9.43 16.34
N MET A 269 -15.14 10.43 15.50
CA MET A 269 -13.83 11.11 15.41
C MET A 269 -13.40 11.70 16.76
N ARG A 270 -14.34 12.31 17.50
CA ARG A 270 -14.09 12.84 18.84
C ARG A 270 -13.78 11.75 19.87
N GLU A 271 -14.50 10.62 19.82
CA GLU A 271 -14.24 9.45 20.68
C GLU A 271 -12.83 8.91 20.43
N LEU A 272 -12.42 8.77 19.17
CA LEU A 272 -11.07 8.31 18.80
C LEU A 272 -9.97 9.28 19.25
N ALA A 273 -10.24 10.58 19.25
CA ALA A 273 -9.30 11.59 19.72
C ALA A 273 -9.08 11.58 21.24
N GLN A 274 -10.08 11.18 22.05
CA GLN A 274 -10.05 11.28 23.51
C GLN A 274 -8.86 10.60 24.19
N PRO A 275 -8.49 9.35 23.88
CA PRO A 275 -7.32 8.69 24.45
C PRO A 275 -6.01 9.40 24.12
N MET A 276 -5.99 10.15 23.02
CA MET A 276 -4.82 10.82 22.46
C MET A 276 -4.83 12.35 22.66
N ILE A 277 -5.78 12.88 23.42
CA ILE A 277 -5.99 14.34 23.57
C ILE A 277 -4.74 15.10 24.09
N LYS A 278 -3.85 14.42 24.80
CA LYS A 278 -2.62 15.01 25.35
C LYS A 278 -1.46 15.05 24.37
N ASN A 279 -1.58 14.40 23.21
CA ASN A 279 -0.54 14.39 22.19
C ASN A 279 -1.00 15.13 20.91
N GLN A 280 -0.03 15.41 20.03
CA GLN A 280 -0.30 16.15 18.79
C GLN A 280 -1.23 15.41 17.83
N TYR A 281 -1.25 14.06 17.86
CA TYR A 281 -2.11 13.27 16.98
C TYR A 281 -3.59 13.47 17.32
N GLY A 282 -3.97 13.31 18.58
CA GLY A 282 -5.35 13.53 19.01
C GLY A 282 -5.82 14.98 18.85
N GLN A 283 -4.92 15.96 19.08
CA GLN A 283 -5.21 17.38 18.84
C GLN A 283 -5.43 17.66 17.35
N TYR A 284 -4.70 17.01 16.46
CA TYR A 284 -4.90 17.09 15.03
C TYR A 284 -6.29 16.58 14.60
N LEU A 285 -6.76 15.45 15.15
CA LEU A 285 -8.10 14.93 14.84
C LEU A 285 -9.20 15.95 15.17
N LEU A 286 -9.08 16.66 16.29
CA LEU A 286 -10.03 17.72 16.64
C LEU A 286 -9.94 18.93 15.69
N LYS A 287 -8.72 19.29 15.26
CA LYS A 287 -8.50 20.37 14.29
C LYS A 287 -9.17 20.04 12.95
N VAL A 288 -9.06 18.81 12.45
CA VAL A 288 -9.71 18.35 11.22
C VAL A 288 -11.23 18.54 11.25
N ILE A 289 -11.87 18.25 12.39
CA ILE A 289 -13.32 18.47 12.56
C ILE A 289 -13.68 19.93 12.34
N GLU A 290 -12.97 20.84 12.99
CA GLU A 290 -13.27 22.28 12.88
C GLU A 290 -12.96 22.82 11.47
N GLU A 291 -11.84 22.39 10.85
CA GLU A 291 -11.49 22.74 9.48
C GLU A 291 -12.57 22.34 8.47
N LEU A 292 -13.11 21.11 8.60
CA LEU A 292 -14.14 20.62 7.68
C LEU A 292 -15.47 21.39 7.85
N LYS A 293 -15.80 21.83 9.08
CA LYS A 293 -16.97 22.69 9.34
C LYS A 293 -16.84 24.05 8.69
N GLU A 294 -15.64 24.64 8.72
CA GLU A 294 -15.37 25.96 8.15
C GLU A 294 -15.33 25.92 6.62
N THR A 295 -14.69 24.93 6.05
CA THR A 295 -14.44 24.87 4.59
C THR A 295 -15.53 24.16 3.81
N GLY A 296 -16.24 23.22 4.44
CA GLY A 296 -17.25 22.37 3.79
C GLY A 296 -16.70 21.46 2.69
N LYS A 297 -15.36 21.37 2.55
CA LYS A 297 -14.70 20.63 1.47
C LYS A 297 -13.79 19.54 2.04
N PRO A 298 -14.12 18.26 1.82
CA PRO A 298 -13.18 17.19 2.10
C PRO A 298 -12.00 17.31 1.12
N ASN A 299 -10.86 17.82 1.59
CA ASN A 299 -9.62 17.75 0.85
C ASN A 299 -8.89 16.46 1.27
N LEU A 300 -8.76 15.52 0.33
CA LEU A 300 -8.06 14.24 0.53
C LEU A 300 -6.63 14.26 -0.03
N GLU A 301 -6.23 15.38 -0.67
CA GLU A 301 -4.91 15.57 -1.26
C GLU A 301 -3.99 16.43 -0.39
#